data_522d8ce5ebbab97ab1c1ab97049e0b8d
#
_entry.id   522d8ce5ebbab97ab1c1ab97049e0b8d
#
_cell.length_a   1.000
_cell.length_b   1.000
_cell.length_c   1.000
_cell.angle_alpha   90.00
_cell.angle_beta   90.00
_cell.angle_gamma   90.00
#
_symmetry.space_group_name_H-M   'P 1'
#
loop_
_entity.id
_entity.type
_entity.pdbx_description
1 polymer ?
#
loop_
_entity_poly.entity_id
_entity_poly.type
_entity_poly.pdbx_seq_one_letter_code
_entity_poly.pdbx_strand_id
1 'polypeptide(L)'
;MDDVVIVGGGIIGAATAYFLSKEGRKVKVIERDPTYKKASFPLSLGGFRRQFFQKENILLGKFARDFINQIPELLKTKKNPKPTASMVPNGYLLMFGPEHAEEQYKALENHKACDAGTKNIKGTDLNKIFPYINSDGIETATYTDNKSEGWIDPFMFHGALKGKAMELGAEFIKGDVKSLNEIKAKTIISAAGCWTKELLDDIPVVPQKHTVFRVKCPKHISEMPLTGDLTTGVYWRPEGKEYLAGSP
;
A
#
# COMPACT_ATOMS: atom_id res chain seq x y z
N MET A 1 -4.17 -34.01 -1.50
CA MET A 1 -3.07 -33.03 -1.67
C MET A 1 -3.70 -31.71 -2.10
N ASP A 2 -3.42 -30.63 -1.38
CA ASP A 2 -3.95 -29.31 -1.70
C ASP A 2 -3.37 -28.82 -3.06
N ASP A 3 -4.12 -28.03 -3.80
CA ASP A 3 -3.64 -27.52 -5.10
C ASP A 3 -2.66 -26.35 -4.87
N VAL A 4 -3.08 -25.36 -4.08
CA VAL A 4 -2.24 -24.22 -3.69
C VAL A 4 -2.36 -23.98 -2.18
N VAL A 5 -1.22 -23.90 -1.49
CA VAL A 5 -1.14 -23.44 -0.11
C VAL A 5 -0.37 -22.12 -0.04
N ILE A 6 -0.96 -21.13 0.59
CA ILE A 6 -0.35 -19.81 0.84
C ILE A 6 0.00 -19.70 2.30
N VAL A 7 1.25 -19.42 2.62
CA VAL A 7 1.74 -19.17 3.98
C VAL A 7 1.76 -17.67 4.25
N GLY A 8 0.90 -17.22 5.15
CA GLY A 8 0.64 -15.83 5.47
C GLY A 8 -0.63 -15.29 4.79
N GLY A 9 -1.59 -14.88 5.61
CA GLY A 9 -2.89 -14.33 5.18
C GLY A 9 -2.94 -12.80 5.17
N GLY A 10 -1.80 -12.11 5.21
CA GLY A 10 -1.72 -10.66 5.06
C GLY A 10 -2.24 -10.19 3.70
N ILE A 11 -2.01 -8.90 3.35
CA ILE A 11 -2.57 -8.33 2.10
C ILE A 11 -2.14 -9.10 0.86
N ILE A 12 -0.86 -9.51 0.77
CA ILE A 12 -0.35 -10.28 -0.38
C ILE A 12 -1.02 -11.65 -0.44
N GLY A 13 -1.08 -12.37 0.70
CA GLY A 13 -1.74 -13.67 0.74
C GLY A 13 -3.23 -13.61 0.44
N ALA A 14 -3.95 -12.62 0.96
CA ALA A 14 -5.36 -12.41 0.70
C ALA A 14 -5.65 -12.05 -0.77
N ALA A 15 -4.81 -11.18 -1.37
CA ALA A 15 -4.92 -10.84 -2.79
C ALA A 15 -4.61 -12.06 -3.68
N THR A 16 -3.54 -12.79 -3.39
CA THR A 16 -3.18 -14.01 -4.11
C THR A 16 -4.31 -15.05 -4.02
N ALA A 17 -4.86 -15.24 -2.83
CA ALA A 17 -6.01 -16.15 -2.64
C ALA A 17 -7.22 -15.70 -3.45
N TYR A 18 -7.53 -14.40 -3.48
CA TYR A 18 -8.63 -13.87 -4.27
C TYR A 18 -8.44 -14.15 -5.76
N PHE A 19 -7.30 -13.79 -6.34
CA PHE A 19 -7.07 -13.97 -7.77
C PHE A 19 -7.05 -15.45 -8.18
N LEU A 20 -6.38 -16.32 -7.41
CA LEU A 20 -6.32 -17.74 -7.69
C LEU A 20 -7.71 -18.42 -7.55
N SER A 21 -8.47 -18.06 -6.52
CA SER A 21 -9.82 -18.60 -6.35
C SER A 21 -10.78 -18.11 -7.43
N LYS A 22 -10.60 -16.88 -7.92
CA LYS A 22 -11.35 -16.35 -9.07
C LYS A 22 -11.10 -17.16 -10.34
N GLU A 23 -9.89 -17.69 -10.51
CA GLU A 23 -9.53 -18.61 -11.61
C GLU A 23 -9.90 -20.09 -11.32
N GLY A 24 -10.71 -20.36 -10.29
CA GLY A 24 -11.19 -21.70 -9.94
C GLY A 24 -10.15 -22.61 -9.25
N ARG A 25 -9.02 -22.08 -8.79
CA ARG A 25 -8.01 -22.87 -8.07
C ARG A 25 -8.48 -23.13 -6.64
N LYS A 26 -8.16 -24.32 -6.12
CA LYS A 26 -8.37 -24.66 -4.71
C LYS A 26 -7.24 -24.08 -3.87
N VAL A 27 -7.56 -23.10 -3.05
CA VAL A 27 -6.59 -22.34 -2.28
C VAL A 27 -6.82 -22.53 -0.78
N LYS A 28 -5.74 -22.82 -0.05
CA LYS A 28 -5.70 -22.81 1.41
C LYS A 28 -4.68 -21.78 1.88
N VAL A 29 -5.07 -20.91 2.78
CA VAL A 29 -4.21 -19.89 3.40
C VAL A 29 -3.97 -20.27 4.85
N ILE A 30 -2.72 -20.40 5.26
CA ILE A 30 -2.33 -20.67 6.66
C ILE A 30 -1.82 -19.37 7.26
N GLU A 31 -2.53 -18.88 8.30
CA GLU A 31 -2.21 -17.61 8.97
C GLU A 31 -2.00 -17.84 10.47
N ARG A 32 -0.85 -17.41 11.00
CA ARG A 32 -0.51 -17.60 12.41
C ARG A 32 -1.31 -16.70 13.35
N ASP A 33 -1.60 -15.46 12.94
CA ASP A 33 -2.40 -14.49 13.71
C ASP A 33 -3.60 -13.98 12.91
N PRO A 34 -4.76 -14.65 12.97
CA PRO A 34 -5.97 -14.22 12.26
C PRO A 34 -6.50 -12.84 12.67
N THR A 35 -5.94 -12.22 13.71
CA THR A 35 -6.26 -10.84 14.10
C THR A 35 -5.47 -9.81 13.34
N TYR A 36 -4.38 -10.21 12.66
CA TYR A 36 -3.48 -9.37 11.88
C TYR A 36 -2.85 -8.20 12.64
N LYS A 37 -2.82 -8.25 14.00
CA LYS A 37 -2.30 -7.15 14.83
C LYS A 37 -0.84 -6.82 14.61
N LYS A 38 -0.07 -7.77 14.05
CA LYS A 38 1.35 -7.60 13.74
C LYS A 38 1.63 -7.54 12.23
N ALA A 39 0.61 -7.67 11.39
CA ALA A 39 0.80 -7.61 9.95
C ALA A 39 1.09 -6.17 9.51
N SER A 40 2.07 -5.99 8.61
CA SER A 40 2.55 -4.66 8.21
C SER A 40 1.46 -3.82 7.53
N PHE A 41 0.64 -4.42 6.66
CA PHE A 41 -0.33 -3.67 5.87
C PHE A 41 -1.43 -3.02 6.70
N PRO A 42 -2.13 -3.70 7.63
CA PRO A 42 -3.14 -3.06 8.48
C PRO A 42 -2.59 -1.94 9.38
N LEU A 43 -1.30 -1.96 9.66
CA LEU A 43 -0.60 -0.95 10.48
C LEU A 43 0.00 0.19 9.65
N SER A 44 -0.14 0.16 8.32
CA SER A 44 0.41 1.16 7.42
C SER A 44 -0.49 2.40 7.32
N LEU A 45 0.03 3.48 6.71
CA LEU A 45 -0.77 4.65 6.37
C LEU A 45 -1.79 4.41 5.26
N GLY A 46 -1.75 3.24 4.61
CA GLY A 46 -2.65 2.89 3.52
C GLY A 46 -2.45 3.70 2.24
N GLY A 47 -1.33 4.38 2.09
CA GLY A 47 -1.05 5.21 0.93
C GLY A 47 -0.99 4.40 -0.36
N PHE A 48 -1.59 4.93 -1.43
CA PHE A 48 -1.44 4.43 -2.78
C PHE A 48 -1.11 5.57 -3.74
N ARG A 49 -0.13 5.33 -4.61
CA ARG A 49 0.39 6.34 -5.53
C ARG A 49 0.84 5.74 -6.85
N ARG A 50 1.12 6.60 -7.83
CA ARG A 50 1.73 6.28 -9.12
C ARG A 50 3.07 6.96 -9.31
N GLN A 51 3.48 7.80 -8.38
CA GLN A 51 4.75 8.53 -8.41
C GLN A 51 5.90 7.61 -7.99
N PHE A 52 6.37 6.79 -8.94
CA PHE A 52 7.51 5.89 -8.79
C PHE A 52 8.55 6.17 -9.88
N PHE A 53 9.80 5.80 -9.63
CA PHE A 53 10.88 5.96 -10.62
C PHE A 53 10.74 4.97 -11.79
N GLN A 54 10.37 3.72 -11.54
CA GLN A 54 10.25 2.67 -12.55
C GLN A 54 8.84 2.63 -13.16
N LYS A 55 8.78 2.41 -14.48
CA LYS A 55 7.53 2.29 -15.24
C LYS A 55 6.63 1.18 -14.72
N GLU A 56 7.20 0.05 -14.38
CA GLU A 56 6.49 -1.12 -13.87
C GLU A 56 5.71 -0.77 -12.59
N ASN A 57 6.33 -0.04 -11.67
CA ASN A 57 5.69 0.40 -10.43
C ASN A 57 4.60 1.46 -10.68
N ILE A 58 4.78 2.34 -11.68
CA ILE A 58 3.74 3.29 -12.09
C ILE A 58 2.52 2.54 -12.63
N LEU A 59 2.74 1.54 -13.49
CA LEU A 59 1.66 0.72 -14.07
C LEU A 59 0.96 -0.13 -13.00
N LEU A 60 1.70 -0.69 -12.05
CA LEU A 60 1.11 -1.39 -10.90
C LEU A 60 0.27 -0.44 -10.03
N GLY A 61 0.74 0.79 -9.80
CA GLY A 61 -0.02 1.82 -9.08
C GLY A 61 -1.31 2.20 -9.82
N LYS A 62 -1.26 2.27 -11.16
CA LYS A 62 -2.45 2.49 -12.00
C LYS A 62 -3.45 1.35 -11.87
N PHE A 63 -2.98 0.11 -11.98
CA PHE A 63 -3.82 -1.08 -11.78
C PHE A 63 -4.44 -1.10 -10.37
N ALA A 64 -3.65 -0.83 -9.33
CA ALA A 64 -4.13 -0.80 -7.95
C ALA A 64 -5.23 0.25 -7.75
N ARG A 65 -5.07 1.44 -8.30
CA ARG A 65 -6.09 2.50 -8.25
C ARG A 65 -7.38 2.08 -8.95
N ASP A 66 -7.28 1.50 -10.14
CA ASP A 66 -8.44 1.05 -10.89
C ASP A 66 -9.16 -0.09 -10.17
N PHE A 67 -8.41 -1.00 -9.54
CA PHE A 67 -8.95 -2.06 -8.69
C PHE A 67 -9.67 -1.49 -7.45
N ILE A 68 -9.06 -0.52 -6.75
CA ILE A 68 -9.65 0.13 -5.57
C ILE A 68 -11.00 0.77 -5.92
N ASN A 69 -11.10 1.45 -7.06
CA ASN A 69 -12.35 2.04 -7.53
C ASN A 69 -13.46 1.01 -7.82
N GLN A 70 -13.07 -0.21 -8.18
CA GLN A 70 -13.98 -1.29 -8.51
C GLN A 70 -14.30 -2.22 -7.32
N ILE A 71 -13.77 -1.94 -6.12
CA ILE A 71 -14.03 -2.76 -4.92
C ILE A 71 -15.51 -3.06 -4.71
N PRO A 72 -16.45 -2.08 -4.82
CA PRO A 72 -17.87 -2.33 -4.61
C PRO A 72 -18.45 -3.43 -5.49
N GLU A 73 -17.90 -3.62 -6.69
CA GLU A 73 -18.34 -4.64 -7.65
C GLU A 73 -17.50 -5.92 -7.54
N LEU A 74 -16.17 -5.79 -7.54
CA LEU A 74 -15.26 -6.93 -7.58
C LEU A 74 -15.26 -7.74 -6.28
N LEU A 75 -15.37 -7.07 -5.13
CA LEU A 75 -15.24 -7.70 -3.81
C LEU A 75 -16.57 -7.84 -3.06
N LYS A 76 -17.69 -7.57 -3.72
CA LYS A 76 -19.02 -7.77 -3.18
C LYS A 76 -19.23 -9.25 -2.80
N THR A 77 -19.77 -9.47 -1.60
CA THR A 77 -20.12 -10.80 -1.08
C THR A 77 -21.52 -10.79 -0.49
N LYS A 78 -22.08 -11.99 -0.24
CA LYS A 78 -23.36 -12.12 0.47
C LYS A 78 -23.28 -11.51 1.88
N LYS A 79 -22.14 -11.66 2.56
CA LYS A 79 -21.91 -11.14 3.92
C LYS A 79 -21.57 -9.65 3.95
N ASN A 80 -20.94 -9.13 2.87
CA ASN A 80 -20.61 -7.71 2.72
C ASN A 80 -21.07 -7.25 1.32
N PRO A 81 -22.34 -6.80 1.20
CA PRO A 81 -22.89 -6.40 -0.09
C PRO A 81 -22.40 -5.03 -0.59
N LYS A 82 -21.74 -4.25 0.26
CA LYS A 82 -21.19 -2.92 -0.06
C LYS A 82 -19.76 -2.79 0.47
N PRO A 83 -18.79 -3.58 -0.04
CA PRO A 83 -17.42 -3.46 0.40
C PRO A 83 -16.83 -2.11 -0.02
N THR A 84 -15.92 -1.60 0.80
CA THR A 84 -15.19 -0.37 0.52
C THR A 84 -13.81 -0.45 1.14
N ALA A 85 -12.88 0.35 0.64
CA ALA A 85 -11.59 0.60 1.26
C ALA A 85 -11.51 2.02 1.86
N SER A 86 -12.64 2.74 1.97
CA SER A 86 -12.70 4.12 2.50
C SER A 86 -11.62 5.01 1.88
N MET A 87 -11.57 5.04 0.54
CA MET A 87 -10.56 5.81 -0.20
C MET A 87 -10.70 7.30 0.05
N VAL A 88 -9.60 7.96 0.38
CA VAL A 88 -9.46 9.42 0.48
C VAL A 88 -8.52 9.89 -0.62
N PRO A 89 -9.03 10.45 -1.73
CA PRO A 89 -8.25 10.76 -2.92
C PRO A 89 -7.66 12.19 -2.88
N ASN A 90 -6.99 12.56 -1.79
CA ASN A 90 -6.42 13.90 -1.61
C ASN A 90 -5.08 14.10 -2.35
N GLY A 91 -4.61 13.07 -3.05
CA GLY A 91 -3.34 13.14 -3.77
C GLY A 91 -2.12 12.76 -2.94
N TYR A 92 -0.99 12.84 -3.59
CA TYR A 92 0.35 12.64 -3.01
C TYR A 92 1.24 13.81 -3.37
N LEU A 93 1.94 14.35 -2.39
CA LEU A 93 2.99 15.37 -2.54
C LEU A 93 4.31 14.77 -2.09
N LEU A 94 5.29 14.69 -2.99
CA LEU A 94 6.65 14.27 -2.68
C LEU A 94 7.59 15.44 -2.90
N MET A 95 8.39 15.78 -1.90
CA MET A 95 9.34 16.88 -1.91
C MET A 95 10.77 16.35 -1.94
N PHE A 96 11.61 16.94 -2.75
CA PHE A 96 12.98 16.50 -3.01
C PHE A 96 13.95 17.65 -2.84
N GLY A 97 15.04 17.41 -2.13
CA GLY A 97 16.19 18.30 -2.08
C GLY A 97 17.05 18.21 -3.33
N PRO A 98 18.10 19.04 -3.43
CA PRO A 98 19.00 19.07 -4.57
C PRO A 98 19.64 17.70 -4.89
N GLU A 99 19.90 16.90 -3.87
CA GLU A 99 20.56 15.58 -3.97
C GLU A 99 19.72 14.54 -4.73
N HIS A 100 18.39 14.70 -4.76
CA HIS A 100 17.46 13.79 -5.43
C HIS A 100 16.76 14.39 -6.66
N ALA A 101 16.98 15.69 -6.92
CA ALA A 101 16.25 16.41 -7.96
C ALA A 101 16.51 15.86 -9.36
N GLU A 102 17.77 15.54 -9.69
CA GLU A 102 18.11 15.00 -11.01
C GLU A 102 17.44 13.65 -11.29
N GLU A 103 17.45 12.75 -10.31
CA GLU A 103 16.78 11.45 -10.42
C GLU A 103 15.27 11.63 -10.59
N GLN A 104 14.68 12.58 -9.84
CA GLN A 104 13.26 12.90 -9.95
C GLN A 104 12.92 13.49 -11.31
N TYR A 105 13.74 14.36 -11.89
CA TYR A 105 13.50 14.89 -13.24
C TYR A 105 13.53 13.77 -14.30
N LYS A 106 14.43 12.79 -14.18
CA LYS A 106 14.44 11.60 -15.05
C LYS A 106 13.17 10.77 -14.88
N ALA A 107 12.67 10.63 -13.64
CA ALA A 107 11.44 9.89 -13.37
C ALA A 107 10.19 10.53 -14.00
N LEU A 108 10.16 11.86 -14.17
CA LEU A 108 9.05 12.55 -14.83
C LEU A 108 8.81 12.10 -16.26
N GLU A 109 9.85 11.68 -16.99
CA GLU A 109 9.70 11.10 -18.32
C GLU A 109 8.88 9.79 -18.26
N ASN A 110 9.16 8.94 -17.28
CA ASN A 110 8.38 7.72 -17.03
C ASN A 110 6.96 8.04 -16.60
N HIS A 111 6.76 9.05 -15.73
CA HIS A 111 5.43 9.50 -15.33
C HIS A 111 4.60 9.95 -16.54
N LYS A 112 5.20 10.72 -17.45
CA LYS A 112 4.56 11.16 -18.69
C LYS A 112 4.25 10.00 -19.63
N ALA A 113 5.20 9.10 -19.83
CA ALA A 113 5.04 7.93 -20.69
C ALA A 113 3.94 6.95 -20.20
N CYS A 114 3.74 6.88 -18.89
CA CYS A 114 2.73 6.02 -18.28
C CYS A 114 1.42 6.75 -17.94
N ASP A 115 1.25 8.00 -18.34
CA ASP A 115 0.07 8.82 -18.02
C ASP A 115 -0.22 8.83 -16.51
N ALA A 116 0.80 9.12 -15.70
CA ALA A 116 0.66 9.16 -14.25
C ALA A 116 -0.11 10.39 -13.76
N GLY A 117 -0.22 11.45 -14.57
CA GLY A 117 -0.88 12.71 -14.21
C GLY A 117 -0.10 13.55 -13.20
N THR A 118 1.19 13.25 -13.02
CA THR A 118 2.07 13.92 -12.07
C THR A 118 2.45 15.30 -12.57
N LYS A 119 2.31 16.31 -11.72
CA LYS A 119 2.81 17.67 -11.93
C LYS A 119 4.14 17.85 -11.21
N ASN A 120 5.08 18.52 -11.88
CA ASN A 120 6.30 18.97 -11.23
C ASN A 120 6.14 20.42 -10.74
N ILE A 121 6.60 20.70 -9.54
CA ILE A 121 6.54 22.00 -8.87
C ILE A 121 7.96 22.37 -8.48
N LYS A 122 8.42 23.57 -8.87
CA LYS A 122 9.69 24.10 -8.38
C LYS A 122 9.57 24.41 -6.88
N GLY A 123 10.64 24.19 -6.10
CA GLY A 123 10.65 24.48 -4.67
C GLY A 123 10.22 25.94 -4.36
N THR A 124 10.63 26.90 -5.20
CA THR A 124 10.25 28.32 -5.10
C THR A 124 8.76 28.60 -5.31
N ASP A 125 8.01 27.67 -5.92
CA ASP A 125 6.58 27.81 -6.17
C ASP A 125 5.73 26.98 -5.20
N LEU A 126 6.36 26.12 -4.39
CA LEU A 126 5.67 25.18 -3.52
C LEU A 126 4.73 25.88 -2.53
N ASN A 127 5.18 26.96 -1.89
CA ASN A 127 4.39 27.74 -0.93
C ASN A 127 3.22 28.48 -1.56
N LYS A 128 3.24 28.74 -2.88
CA LYS A 128 2.10 29.36 -3.59
C LYS A 128 0.95 28.37 -3.73
N ILE A 129 1.26 27.07 -3.84
CA ILE A 129 0.28 25.99 -4.01
C ILE A 129 -0.11 25.41 -2.65
N PHE A 130 0.88 25.22 -1.78
CA PHE A 130 0.74 24.66 -0.43
C PHE A 130 1.27 25.64 0.62
N PRO A 131 0.52 26.69 1.02
CA PRO A 131 1.00 27.76 1.90
C PRO A 131 1.39 27.32 3.31
N TYR A 132 1.06 26.08 3.67
CA TYR A 132 1.35 25.47 4.96
C TYR A 132 2.61 24.58 4.96
N ILE A 133 3.27 24.46 3.80
CA ILE A 133 4.51 23.69 3.67
C ILE A 133 5.69 24.61 3.80
N ASN A 134 6.69 24.24 4.60
CA ASN A 134 8.00 24.88 4.55
C ASN A 134 8.76 24.33 3.32
N SER A 135 9.22 25.23 2.45
CA SER A 135 9.93 24.88 1.22
C SER A 135 11.46 25.07 1.33
N ASP A 136 11.98 25.39 2.50
CA ASP A 136 13.41 25.55 2.70
C ASP A 136 14.16 24.25 2.40
N GLY A 137 15.17 24.31 1.53
CA GLY A 137 15.94 23.13 1.11
C GLY A 137 15.26 22.25 0.07
N ILE A 138 14.04 22.58 -0.39
CA ILE A 138 13.33 21.83 -1.43
C ILE A 138 13.67 22.41 -2.79
N GLU A 139 14.29 21.60 -3.64
CA GLU A 139 14.60 21.94 -5.05
C GLU A 139 13.37 21.74 -5.95
N THR A 140 12.70 20.61 -5.80
CA THR A 140 11.53 20.26 -6.59
C THR A 140 10.54 19.43 -5.78
N ALA A 141 9.28 19.44 -6.22
CA ALA A 141 8.24 18.56 -5.68
C ALA A 141 7.39 17.97 -6.81
N THR A 142 6.79 16.83 -6.54
CA THR A 142 5.82 16.23 -7.45
C THR A 142 4.49 16.05 -6.75
N TYR A 143 3.42 16.32 -7.48
CA TYR A 143 2.05 16.27 -6.97
C TYR A 143 1.08 15.72 -8.01
N THR A 144 0.09 14.98 -7.54
CA THR A 144 -0.99 14.48 -8.38
C THR A 144 -2.34 14.90 -7.80
N ASP A 145 -3.07 15.77 -8.50
CA ASP A 145 -4.32 16.39 -8.05
C ASP A 145 -5.59 15.82 -8.70
N ASN A 146 -5.47 14.82 -9.54
CA ASN A 146 -6.57 14.26 -10.33
C ASN A 146 -7.37 13.17 -9.61
N LYS A 147 -7.34 13.13 -8.28
CA LYS A 147 -8.00 12.11 -7.45
C LYS A 147 -7.57 10.66 -7.73
N SER A 148 -6.38 10.49 -8.31
CA SER A 148 -5.84 9.18 -8.65
C SER A 148 -4.91 8.59 -7.60
N GLU A 149 -4.58 9.35 -6.57
CA GLU A 149 -3.69 9.00 -5.48
C GLU A 149 -4.26 9.45 -4.13
N GLY A 150 -3.75 8.91 -3.06
CA GLY A 150 -4.18 9.21 -1.70
C GLY A 150 -3.96 8.05 -0.76
N TRP A 151 -4.95 7.73 0.04
CA TRP A 151 -4.88 6.59 0.97
C TRP A 151 -6.22 5.89 1.12
N ILE A 152 -6.16 4.69 1.64
CA ILE A 152 -7.30 3.83 1.94
C ILE A 152 -7.24 3.38 3.39
N ASP A 153 -8.33 2.81 3.91
CA ASP A 153 -8.28 2.01 5.12
C ASP A 153 -7.73 0.62 4.78
N PRO A 154 -6.49 0.30 5.21
CA PRO A 154 -5.86 -0.96 4.84
C PRO A 154 -6.54 -2.17 5.48
N PHE A 155 -7.16 -2.01 6.65
CA PHE A 155 -7.87 -3.09 7.32
C PHE A 155 -9.17 -3.45 6.56
N MET A 156 -9.93 -2.44 6.13
CA MET A 156 -11.14 -2.64 5.33
C MET A 156 -10.82 -3.30 3.98
N PHE A 157 -9.76 -2.84 3.31
CA PHE A 157 -9.35 -3.42 2.03
C PHE A 157 -8.92 -4.89 2.16
N HIS A 158 -8.08 -5.19 3.15
CA HIS A 158 -7.68 -6.57 3.45
C HIS A 158 -8.90 -7.46 3.74
N GLY A 159 -9.82 -6.97 4.59
CA GLY A 159 -11.04 -7.69 4.93
C GLY A 159 -11.94 -7.98 3.72
N ALA A 160 -12.06 -7.04 2.78
CA ALA A 160 -12.82 -7.20 1.56
C ALA A 160 -12.21 -8.27 0.63
N LEU A 161 -10.89 -8.23 0.41
CA LEU A 161 -10.16 -9.25 -0.37
C LEU A 161 -10.30 -10.63 0.24
N LYS A 162 -10.02 -10.77 1.54
CA LYS A 162 -10.16 -12.04 2.26
C LYS A 162 -11.59 -12.57 2.20
N GLY A 163 -12.58 -11.71 2.47
CA GLY A 163 -13.99 -12.09 2.44
C GLY A 163 -14.42 -12.61 1.07
N LYS A 164 -13.96 -11.95 -0.01
CA LYS A 164 -14.27 -12.40 -1.37
C LYS A 164 -13.55 -13.68 -1.73
N ALA A 165 -12.28 -13.84 -1.37
CA ALA A 165 -11.54 -15.07 -1.55
C ALA A 165 -12.24 -16.28 -0.89
N MET A 166 -12.72 -16.09 0.35
CA MET A 166 -13.47 -17.11 1.08
C MET A 166 -14.82 -17.43 0.40
N GLU A 167 -15.54 -16.44 -0.11
CA GLU A 167 -16.78 -16.68 -0.87
C GLU A 167 -16.53 -17.47 -2.16
N LEU A 168 -15.36 -17.29 -2.78
CA LEU A 168 -14.91 -18.02 -3.97
C LEU A 168 -14.34 -19.42 -3.63
N GLY A 169 -14.32 -19.81 -2.36
CA GLY A 169 -13.92 -21.14 -1.91
C GLY A 169 -12.51 -21.25 -1.32
N ALA A 170 -11.79 -20.13 -1.11
CA ALA A 170 -10.53 -20.18 -0.38
C ALA A 170 -10.76 -20.50 1.10
N GLU A 171 -9.94 -21.40 1.65
CA GLU A 171 -9.92 -21.72 3.08
C GLU A 171 -8.86 -20.90 3.80
N PHE A 172 -9.24 -20.17 4.86
CA PHE A 172 -8.31 -19.50 5.76
C PHE A 172 -8.28 -20.22 7.09
N ILE A 173 -7.15 -20.84 7.40
CA ILE A 173 -6.96 -21.60 8.64
C ILE A 173 -5.90 -20.96 9.53
N LYS A 174 -6.09 -21.09 10.85
CA LYS A 174 -5.07 -20.70 11.82
C LYS A 174 -4.01 -21.78 11.89
N GLY A 175 -2.74 -21.39 11.73
CA GLY A 175 -1.59 -22.28 11.82
C GLY A 175 -0.28 -21.50 11.75
N ASP A 176 0.73 -21.96 12.44
CA ASP A 176 2.07 -21.38 12.44
C ASP A 176 3.03 -22.34 11.74
N VAL A 177 3.34 -22.06 10.48
CA VAL A 177 4.24 -22.87 9.66
C VAL A 177 5.68 -22.59 10.06
N LYS A 178 6.40 -23.63 10.44
CA LYS A 178 7.83 -23.55 10.82
C LYS A 178 8.76 -24.00 9.69
N SER A 179 8.27 -24.83 8.79
CA SER A 179 9.00 -25.28 7.61
C SER A 179 8.05 -25.51 6.45
N LEU A 180 8.44 -25.10 5.25
CA LEU A 180 7.67 -25.36 4.03
C LEU A 180 7.59 -26.85 3.71
N ASN A 181 8.53 -27.66 4.20
CA ASN A 181 8.54 -29.11 4.04
C ASN A 181 7.39 -29.83 4.77
N GLU A 182 6.74 -29.17 5.74
CA GLU A 182 5.57 -29.72 6.46
C GLU A 182 4.30 -29.66 5.61
N ILE A 183 4.32 -28.89 4.50
CA ILE A 183 3.15 -28.62 3.67
C ILE A 183 3.09 -29.59 2.50
N LYS A 184 1.96 -30.32 2.39
CA LYS A 184 1.69 -31.21 1.27
C LYS A 184 0.76 -30.51 0.25
N ALA A 185 1.35 -29.81 -0.71
CA ALA A 185 0.62 -29.13 -1.78
C ALA A 185 1.36 -29.25 -3.11
N LYS A 186 0.65 -29.04 -4.24
CA LYS A 186 1.29 -28.96 -5.57
C LYS A 186 2.10 -27.66 -5.71
N THR A 187 1.60 -26.59 -5.14
CA THR A 187 2.26 -25.26 -5.15
C THR A 187 2.19 -24.64 -3.76
N ILE A 188 3.32 -24.15 -3.27
CA ILE A 188 3.40 -23.42 -2.02
C ILE A 188 3.82 -21.98 -2.34
N ILE A 189 3.10 -21.00 -1.80
CA ILE A 189 3.39 -19.57 -1.98
C ILE A 189 3.71 -18.98 -0.62
N SER A 190 4.93 -18.47 -0.43
CA SER A 190 5.29 -17.72 0.77
C SER A 190 4.83 -16.27 0.64
N ALA A 191 3.90 -15.87 1.50
CA ALA A 191 3.41 -14.51 1.67
C ALA A 191 3.57 -14.03 3.12
N ALA A 192 4.63 -14.54 3.80
CA ALA A 192 4.87 -14.35 5.22
C ALA A 192 5.44 -12.95 5.58
N GLY A 193 5.51 -12.02 4.62
CA GLY A 193 5.97 -10.65 4.85
C GLY A 193 7.41 -10.60 5.39
N CYS A 194 7.63 -9.81 6.43
CA CYS A 194 8.96 -9.69 7.04
C CYS A 194 9.46 -10.95 7.76
N TRP A 195 8.62 -11.95 7.92
CA TRP A 195 9.00 -13.27 8.48
C TRP A 195 9.35 -14.32 7.42
N THR A 196 9.41 -13.93 6.14
CA THR A 196 9.75 -14.85 5.04
C THR A 196 11.10 -15.53 5.26
N LYS A 197 12.07 -14.82 5.86
CA LYS A 197 13.40 -15.38 6.18
C LYS A 197 13.36 -16.55 7.17
N GLU A 198 12.33 -16.63 8.02
CA GLU A 198 12.14 -17.77 8.93
C GLU A 198 11.77 -19.07 8.18
N LEU A 199 11.35 -18.95 6.92
CA LEU A 199 10.90 -20.06 6.06
C LEU A 199 11.84 -20.32 4.88
N LEU A 200 12.57 -19.29 4.43
CA LEU A 200 13.43 -19.28 3.24
C LEU A 200 14.71 -18.49 3.57
N ASP A 201 15.79 -19.21 3.88
CA ASP A 201 17.05 -18.61 4.37
C ASP A 201 17.75 -17.72 3.34
N ASP A 202 17.57 -18.00 2.05
CA ASP A 202 18.18 -17.32 0.91
C ASP A 202 17.49 -15.99 0.55
N ILE A 203 16.36 -15.67 1.17
CA ILE A 203 15.64 -14.41 0.94
C ILE A 203 16.20 -13.32 1.87
N PRO A 204 16.82 -12.24 1.34
CA PRO A 204 17.46 -11.20 2.14
C PRO A 204 16.46 -10.20 2.71
N VAL A 205 15.50 -10.67 3.50
CA VAL A 205 14.50 -9.84 4.18
C VAL A 205 14.87 -9.68 5.65
N VAL A 206 14.97 -8.42 6.10
CA VAL A 206 15.23 -8.07 7.50
C VAL A 206 14.04 -7.29 8.04
N PRO A 207 13.39 -7.75 9.13
CA PRO A 207 12.33 -6.98 9.78
C PRO A 207 12.86 -5.66 10.31
N GLN A 208 12.24 -4.54 9.92
CA GLN A 208 12.55 -3.21 10.44
C GLN A 208 11.30 -2.61 11.09
N LYS A 209 11.48 -2.03 12.28
CA LYS A 209 10.40 -1.36 12.99
C LYS A 209 10.28 0.07 12.48
N HIS A 210 9.12 0.42 11.94
CA HIS A 210 8.74 1.80 11.66
C HIS A 210 7.67 2.24 12.67
N THR A 211 7.81 3.47 13.17
CA THR A 211 6.84 4.02 14.13
C THR A 211 5.99 5.08 13.44
N VAL A 212 4.69 4.94 13.57
CA VAL A 212 3.71 5.95 13.14
C VAL A 212 3.17 6.65 14.37
N PHE A 213 3.24 7.97 14.37
CA PHE A 213 2.77 8.83 15.44
C PHE A 213 1.41 9.44 15.08
N ARG A 214 0.55 9.58 16.08
CA ARG A 214 -0.63 10.45 16.01
C ARG A 214 -0.24 11.81 16.52
N VAL A 215 -0.38 12.84 15.69
CA VAL A 215 0.07 14.19 15.97
C VAL A 215 -1.13 15.14 15.99
N LYS A 216 -1.29 15.88 17.07
CA LYS A 216 -2.24 16.99 17.15
C LYS A 216 -1.58 18.25 16.66
N CYS A 217 -2.24 18.96 15.74
CA CYS A 217 -1.76 20.25 15.26
C CYS A 217 -2.85 21.31 15.52
N PRO A 218 -2.50 22.51 16.01
CA PRO A 218 -3.47 23.58 16.24
C PRO A 218 -4.24 23.98 14.97
N LYS A 219 -3.56 23.93 13.81
CA LYS A 219 -4.16 24.16 12.51
C LYS A 219 -4.36 22.83 11.77
N HIS A 220 -5.60 22.45 11.58
CA HIS A 220 -5.95 21.23 10.85
C HIS A 220 -6.31 21.55 9.40
N ILE A 221 -5.75 20.79 8.45
CA ILE A 221 -5.99 20.91 7.00
C ILE A 221 -6.43 19.54 6.50
N SER A 222 -7.75 19.35 6.38
CA SER A 222 -8.36 18.05 6.01
C SER A 222 -8.07 17.63 4.59
N GLU A 223 -7.89 18.59 3.67
CA GLU A 223 -7.69 18.33 2.24
C GLU A 223 -6.21 18.24 1.84
N MET A 224 -5.32 18.22 2.84
CA MET A 224 -3.89 18.02 2.59
C MET A 224 -3.63 16.68 1.90
N PRO A 225 -2.76 16.61 0.87
CA PRO A 225 -2.31 15.34 0.31
C PRO A 225 -1.49 14.55 1.34
N LEU A 226 -1.33 13.25 1.12
CA LEU A 226 -0.29 12.51 1.80
C LEU A 226 1.04 13.07 1.34
N THR A 227 1.80 13.62 2.26
CA THR A 227 3.02 14.36 1.98
C THR A 227 4.23 13.59 2.48
N GLY A 228 5.26 13.49 1.65
CA GLY A 228 6.56 12.94 2.01
C GLY A 228 7.66 13.93 1.69
N ASP A 229 8.47 14.24 2.69
CA ASP A 229 9.68 15.01 2.54
C ASP A 229 10.88 14.04 2.45
N LEU A 230 11.43 13.91 1.25
CA LEU A 230 12.53 12.98 0.97
C LEU A 230 13.88 13.51 1.49
N THR A 231 13.97 14.79 1.88
CA THR A 231 15.18 15.35 2.49
C THR A 231 15.36 14.87 3.93
N THR A 232 14.24 14.72 4.64
CA THR A 232 14.22 14.29 6.04
C THR A 232 13.71 12.87 6.25
N GLY A 233 13.07 12.29 5.23
CA GLY A 233 12.36 11.01 5.30
C GLY A 233 11.01 11.10 6.03
N VAL A 234 10.63 12.27 6.55
CA VAL A 234 9.36 12.44 7.27
C VAL A 234 8.18 12.42 6.29
N TYR A 235 7.15 11.70 6.65
CA TYR A 235 5.90 11.66 5.89
C TYR A 235 4.70 11.82 6.82
N TRP A 236 3.61 12.42 6.29
CA TRP A 236 2.39 12.64 7.07
C TRP A 236 1.13 12.73 6.20
N ARG A 237 -0.01 12.50 6.82
CA ARG A 237 -1.33 12.73 6.23
C ARG A 237 -2.38 13.07 7.31
N PRO A 238 -3.49 13.72 6.95
CA PRO A 238 -4.62 13.89 7.86
C PRO A 238 -5.25 12.56 8.26
N GLU A 239 -5.73 12.50 9.51
CA GLU A 239 -6.50 11.38 10.04
C GLU A 239 -7.57 11.91 11.02
N GLY A 240 -8.81 12.05 10.56
CA GLY A 240 -9.87 12.71 11.33
C GLY A 240 -9.50 14.15 11.68
N LYS A 241 -9.31 14.46 12.97
CA LYS A 241 -8.89 15.78 13.46
C LYS A 241 -7.40 15.87 13.79
N GLU A 242 -6.65 14.83 13.52
CA GLU A 242 -5.22 14.68 13.82
C GLU A 242 -4.44 14.39 12.53
N TYR A 243 -3.17 14.12 12.68
CA TYR A 243 -2.31 13.63 11.60
C TYR A 243 -1.68 12.31 12.00
N LEU A 244 -1.48 11.44 11.03
CA LEU A 244 -0.53 10.35 11.13
C LEU A 244 0.77 10.81 10.50
N ALA A 245 1.88 10.62 11.22
CA ALA A 245 3.22 10.97 10.75
C ALA A 245 4.20 9.86 11.08
N GLY A 246 5.21 9.70 10.26
CA GLY A 246 6.29 8.75 10.49
C GLY A 246 7.59 9.22 9.85
N SER A 247 8.66 8.50 10.20
CA SER A 247 10.00 8.67 9.64
C SER A 247 10.64 7.28 9.54
N PRO A 248 11.61 7.08 8.64
CA PRO A 248 12.39 5.85 8.56
C PRO A 248 13.03 5.44 9.86
#